data_2d5dd5a040d6eda0e8b40cdb38ff52c6
#
_entry.id   2d5dd5a040d6eda0e8b40cdb38ff52c6
#
_cell.length_a   1.000
_cell.length_b   1.000
_cell.length_c   1.000
_cell.angle_alpha   90.00
_cell.angle_beta   90.00
_cell.angle_gamma   90.00
#
_symmetry.space_group_name_H-M   'P 1'
#
loop_
_entity.id
_entity.type
_entity.pdbx_description
1 polymer ?
#
loop_
_entity_poly.entity_id
_entity_poly.type
_entity_poly.pdbx_seq_one_letter_code
_entity_poly.pdbx_strand_id
1 'polypeptide(L)'
;DRIAYLEEGDVAEIGLDGFRVVDAKGRAAKRAVRTVQTAGAAAELGPYQHYMQKEIFEQPRAIGDTLQGIAGISPELFHDAKGARLRKAKSVLILACGTSYYSGLVAKYWLESLAGLPTQVEIASEYRYRASVPDPAALVVVISQSGETADTLAALKHARSLGQQRTLAICNVASSAMMRETRLKFLTHAGVEIGVASTKAFTTQLVALFLLTLCLAKLQRRLPEKEERRQLRLLRHLPKALAAALALEPQIISWAARCAKKDNALFLGRGLHYPIALEGAL
;
A
#
# COMPACT_ATOMS: atom_id res chain seq x y z
N ASP A 1 3.09 -18.32 14.54
CA ASP A 1 1.72 -18.47 14.98
C ASP A 1 0.92 -19.35 14.02
N ARG A 2 -0.16 -19.99 14.52
CA ARG A 2 -1.10 -20.77 13.71
C ARG A 2 -2.38 -19.98 13.57
N ILE A 3 -2.84 -19.76 12.34
CA ILE A 3 -4.06 -18.99 12.03
C ILE A 3 -5.03 -19.86 11.20
N ALA A 4 -6.33 -19.72 11.51
CA ALA A 4 -7.41 -20.20 10.67
C ALA A 4 -8.26 -19.00 10.24
N TYR A 5 -8.57 -18.91 8.94
CA TYR A 5 -9.46 -17.86 8.42
C TYR A 5 -10.90 -18.34 8.48
N LEU A 6 -11.75 -17.54 9.09
CA LEU A 6 -13.19 -17.77 9.11
C LEU A 6 -13.83 -17.22 7.84
N GLU A 7 -14.95 -17.80 7.44
CA GLU A 7 -15.80 -17.28 6.37
C GLU A 7 -16.97 -16.49 6.97
N GLU A 8 -17.67 -15.74 6.13
CA GLU A 8 -18.81 -14.94 6.55
C GLU A 8 -19.89 -15.80 7.23
N GLY A 9 -20.26 -15.43 8.46
CA GLY A 9 -21.22 -16.16 9.27
C GLY A 9 -20.66 -17.36 10.04
N ASP A 10 -19.35 -17.61 9.98
CA ASP A 10 -18.72 -18.60 10.84
C ASP A 10 -18.69 -18.15 12.30
N VAL A 11 -18.87 -19.10 13.20
CA VAL A 11 -18.65 -18.93 14.64
C VAL A 11 -17.59 -19.94 15.07
N ALA A 12 -16.53 -19.44 15.72
CA ALA A 12 -15.47 -20.27 16.28
C ALA A 12 -15.55 -20.32 17.80
N GLU A 13 -15.46 -21.51 18.36
CA GLU A 13 -15.29 -21.77 19.78
C GLU A 13 -13.86 -22.24 20.02
N ILE A 14 -13.14 -21.58 20.92
CA ILE A 14 -11.73 -21.86 21.24
C ILE A 14 -11.66 -22.40 22.67
N GLY A 15 -11.08 -23.57 22.85
CA GLY A 15 -10.80 -24.21 24.13
C GLY A 15 -9.31 -24.49 24.31
N LEU A 16 -8.93 -25.03 25.46
CA LEU A 16 -7.54 -25.40 25.77
C LEU A 16 -7.00 -26.49 24.83
N ASP A 17 -7.87 -27.39 24.42
CA ASP A 17 -7.49 -28.57 23.59
C ASP A 17 -7.60 -28.29 22.08
N GLY A 18 -8.08 -27.09 21.68
CA GLY A 18 -8.23 -26.77 20.27
C GLY A 18 -9.38 -25.79 19.99
N PHE A 19 -9.85 -25.79 18.74
CA PHE A 19 -10.97 -24.97 18.34
C PHE A 19 -11.93 -25.75 17.43
N ARG A 20 -13.18 -25.37 17.44
CA ARG A 20 -14.19 -25.80 16.47
C ARG A 20 -14.84 -24.62 15.78
N VAL A 21 -15.25 -24.83 14.53
CA VAL A 21 -15.94 -23.80 13.74
C VAL A 21 -17.27 -24.37 13.27
N VAL A 22 -18.31 -23.54 13.33
CA VAL A 22 -19.60 -23.80 12.71
C VAL A 22 -19.88 -22.74 11.65
N ASP A 23 -20.49 -23.15 10.52
CA ASP A 23 -20.87 -22.22 9.44
C ASP A 23 -22.12 -21.41 9.80
N ALA A 24 -22.50 -20.48 8.93
CA ALA A 24 -23.71 -19.65 9.08
C ALA A 24 -25.03 -20.48 9.24
N LYS A 25 -25.00 -21.77 8.96
CA LYS A 25 -26.14 -22.70 9.12
C LYS A 25 -26.01 -23.58 10.38
N GLY A 26 -25.05 -23.29 11.25
CA GLY A 26 -24.77 -24.06 12.46
C GLY A 26 -24.15 -25.43 12.24
N ARG A 27 -23.64 -25.74 11.06
CA ARG A 27 -23.00 -27.01 10.73
C ARG A 27 -21.49 -26.93 10.99
N ALA A 28 -20.87 -28.05 11.45
CA ALA A 28 -19.45 -28.12 11.64
C ALA A 28 -18.69 -27.83 10.33
N ALA A 29 -17.77 -26.86 10.38
CA ALA A 29 -16.98 -26.42 9.26
C ALA A 29 -15.49 -26.63 9.55
N LYS A 30 -14.75 -27.20 8.58
CA LYS A 30 -13.30 -27.31 8.66
C LYS A 30 -12.67 -26.11 7.98
N ARG A 31 -11.82 -25.37 8.70
CA ARG A 31 -11.03 -24.27 8.16
C ARG A 31 -9.55 -24.63 8.16
N ALA A 32 -8.86 -24.34 7.08
CA ALA A 32 -7.44 -24.65 6.94
C ALA A 32 -6.61 -23.82 7.92
N VAL A 33 -5.83 -24.49 8.76
CA VAL A 33 -4.86 -23.85 9.65
C VAL A 33 -3.55 -23.65 8.88
N ARG A 34 -3.03 -22.43 8.92
CA ARG A 34 -1.74 -22.07 8.33
C ARG A 34 -0.78 -21.59 9.41
N THR A 35 0.49 -21.95 9.27
CA THR A 35 1.54 -21.40 10.13
C THR A 35 2.06 -20.11 9.50
N VAL A 36 2.07 -19.02 10.26
CA VAL A 36 2.62 -17.72 9.87
C VAL A 36 3.81 -17.42 10.76
N GLN A 37 4.88 -16.98 10.17
CA GLN A 37 6.01 -16.45 10.94
C GLN A 37 5.67 -15.02 11.38
N THR A 38 5.55 -14.83 12.69
CA THR A 38 5.39 -13.51 13.30
C THR A 38 6.78 -13.02 13.69
N ALA A 39 7.14 -11.83 13.23
CA ALA A 39 8.43 -11.23 13.55
C ALA A 39 8.39 -10.61 14.98
N GLY A 40 8.54 -11.45 16.00
CA GLY A 40 8.52 -11.00 17.41
C GLY A 40 9.56 -9.92 17.72
N ALA A 41 10.79 -10.04 17.20
CA ALA A 41 11.86 -9.07 17.39
C ALA A 41 11.61 -7.71 16.71
N ALA A 42 10.73 -7.64 15.71
CA ALA A 42 10.42 -6.38 15.03
C ALA A 42 9.54 -5.43 15.89
N ALA A 43 8.92 -5.93 16.95
CA ALA A 43 8.08 -5.16 17.86
C ALA A 43 8.88 -4.45 18.99
N GLU A 44 10.19 -4.70 19.12
CA GLU A 44 11.01 -4.03 20.12
C GLU A 44 11.25 -2.57 19.74
N LEU A 45 11.11 -1.66 20.71
CA LEU A 45 11.27 -0.21 20.51
C LEU A 45 12.75 0.17 20.23
N GLY A 46 13.70 -0.62 20.78
CA GLY A 46 15.14 -0.35 20.65
C GLY A 46 15.54 0.97 21.32
N PRO A 47 16.44 1.76 20.71
CA PRO A 47 16.93 3.02 21.28
C PRO A 47 15.96 4.20 21.13
N TYR A 48 14.79 4.01 20.52
CA TYR A 48 13.83 5.07 20.22
C TYR A 48 12.84 5.29 21.36
N GLN A 49 12.33 6.51 21.50
CA GLN A 49 11.33 6.84 22.50
C GLN A 49 9.91 6.45 22.05
N HIS A 50 9.64 6.44 20.77
CA HIS A 50 8.33 6.16 20.17
C HIS A 50 8.44 5.25 18.95
N TYR A 51 7.44 4.40 18.72
CA TYR A 51 7.39 3.55 17.53
C TYR A 51 7.42 4.36 16.25
N MET A 52 6.68 5.45 16.14
CA MET A 52 6.71 6.33 14.98
C MET A 52 8.12 6.85 14.68
N GLN A 53 8.89 7.25 15.70
CA GLN A 53 10.28 7.68 15.54
C GLN A 53 11.13 6.53 14.97
N LYS A 54 11.04 5.33 15.56
CA LYS A 54 11.73 4.14 15.05
C LYS A 54 11.40 3.89 13.58
N GLU A 55 10.13 3.93 13.24
CA GLU A 55 9.60 3.63 11.90
C GLU A 55 10.01 4.69 10.87
N ILE A 56 10.17 5.95 11.26
CA ILE A 56 10.77 7.01 10.44
C ILE A 56 12.21 6.63 10.06
N PHE A 57 13.03 6.17 11.03
CA PHE A 57 14.41 5.79 10.78
C PHE A 57 14.55 4.42 10.08
N GLU A 58 13.53 3.59 10.08
CA GLU A 58 13.49 2.33 9.34
C GLU A 58 13.19 2.49 7.84
N GLN A 59 12.72 3.65 7.39
CA GLN A 59 12.33 3.88 6.00
C GLN A 59 13.41 3.52 4.96
N PRO A 60 14.70 3.86 5.12
CA PRO A 60 15.72 3.47 4.15
C PRO A 60 15.83 1.96 3.97
N ARG A 61 15.77 1.19 5.09
CA ARG A 61 15.77 -0.27 5.06
C ARG A 61 14.50 -0.80 4.40
N ALA A 62 13.33 -0.31 4.81
CA ALA A 62 12.04 -0.74 4.27
C ALA A 62 11.95 -0.55 2.75
N ILE A 63 12.47 0.56 2.22
CA ILE A 63 12.57 0.78 0.77
C ILE A 63 13.55 -0.21 0.13
N GLY A 64 14.69 -0.47 0.76
CA GLY A 64 15.64 -1.47 0.30
C GLY A 64 15.02 -2.85 0.19
N ASP A 65 14.29 -3.28 1.23
CA ASP A 65 13.59 -4.56 1.29
C ASP A 65 12.48 -4.65 0.23
N THR A 66 11.73 -3.54 0.01
CA THR A 66 10.71 -3.44 -1.05
C THR A 66 11.31 -3.60 -2.46
N LEU A 67 12.52 -3.11 -2.67
CA LEU A 67 13.22 -3.16 -3.96
C LEU A 67 14.06 -4.43 -4.14
N GLN A 68 14.17 -5.26 -3.10
CA GLN A 68 15.00 -6.47 -3.15
C GLN A 68 14.53 -7.42 -4.25
N GLY A 69 15.46 -7.93 -5.03
CA GLY A 69 15.18 -8.85 -6.13
C GLY A 69 14.59 -8.22 -7.40
N ILE A 70 14.30 -6.92 -7.41
CA ILE A 70 13.78 -6.23 -8.59
C ILE A 70 14.93 -5.92 -9.55
N ALA A 71 15.12 -6.78 -10.56
CA ALA A 71 16.15 -6.61 -11.59
C ALA A 71 15.68 -5.70 -12.74
N GLY A 72 14.39 -5.72 -13.09
CA GLY A 72 13.78 -4.97 -14.18
C GLY A 72 12.30 -4.71 -13.93
N ILE A 73 11.69 -3.87 -14.76
CA ILE A 73 10.27 -3.55 -14.68
C ILE A 73 9.50 -4.53 -15.58
N SER A 74 8.69 -5.37 -14.93
CA SER A 74 7.82 -6.32 -15.64
C SER A 74 6.48 -6.53 -14.93
N PRO A 75 5.45 -7.01 -15.62
CA PRO A 75 4.15 -7.32 -15.02
C PRO A 75 4.20 -8.43 -13.95
N GLU A 76 5.23 -9.26 -13.96
CA GLU A 76 5.43 -10.33 -12.96
C GLU A 76 5.60 -9.77 -11.55
N LEU A 77 6.12 -8.53 -11.41
CA LEU A 77 6.18 -7.83 -10.12
C LEU A 77 4.81 -7.73 -9.44
N PHE A 78 3.74 -7.77 -10.23
CA PHE A 78 2.35 -7.65 -9.78
C PHE A 78 1.58 -8.98 -9.94
N HIS A 79 2.28 -10.11 -10.05
CA HIS A 79 1.70 -11.45 -10.28
C HIS A 79 0.86 -11.53 -11.59
N ASP A 80 1.23 -10.78 -12.61
CA ASP A 80 0.63 -10.84 -13.96
C ASP A 80 1.65 -11.37 -14.96
N ALA A 81 2.02 -12.66 -14.86
CA ALA A 81 3.10 -13.31 -15.60
C ALA A 81 3.09 -13.08 -17.12
N LYS A 82 1.91 -12.87 -17.71
CA LYS A 82 1.75 -12.58 -19.15
C LYS A 82 1.41 -11.10 -19.43
N GLY A 83 1.29 -10.28 -18.39
CA GLY A 83 0.88 -8.87 -18.51
C GLY A 83 -0.53 -8.69 -19.09
N ALA A 84 -1.33 -9.74 -19.12
CA ALA A 84 -2.60 -9.75 -19.85
C ALA A 84 -3.66 -8.84 -19.18
N ARG A 85 -3.60 -8.68 -17.87
CA ARG A 85 -4.55 -7.82 -17.13
C ARG A 85 -4.10 -6.38 -17.14
N LEU A 86 -2.85 -6.12 -16.82
CA LEU A 86 -2.28 -4.75 -16.77
C LEU A 86 -2.29 -4.11 -18.18
N ARG A 87 -1.98 -4.86 -19.23
CA ARG A 87 -2.02 -4.35 -20.62
C ARG A 87 -3.41 -3.90 -21.08
N LYS A 88 -4.47 -4.50 -20.52
CA LYS A 88 -5.86 -4.18 -20.87
C LYS A 88 -6.42 -2.99 -20.08
N ALA A 89 -5.68 -2.47 -19.11
CA ALA A 89 -6.12 -1.29 -18.36
C ALA A 89 -6.14 -0.06 -19.28
N LYS A 90 -7.26 0.65 -19.28
CA LYS A 90 -7.45 1.91 -20.03
C LYS A 90 -7.50 3.12 -19.10
N SER A 91 -7.75 2.86 -17.85
CA SER A 91 -7.77 3.85 -16.75
C SER A 91 -7.37 3.16 -15.46
N VAL A 92 -7.12 3.93 -14.41
CA VAL A 92 -6.82 3.43 -13.06
C VAL A 92 -7.80 4.06 -12.07
N LEU A 93 -8.39 3.24 -11.21
CA LEU A 93 -9.15 3.67 -10.05
C LEU A 93 -8.42 3.23 -8.79
N ILE A 94 -7.97 4.18 -7.97
CA ILE A 94 -7.30 3.92 -6.71
C ILE A 94 -8.29 4.12 -5.57
N LEU A 95 -8.43 3.12 -4.69
CA LEU A 95 -9.33 3.15 -3.54
C LEU A 95 -8.52 2.92 -2.26
N ALA A 96 -8.53 3.89 -1.36
CA ALA A 96 -7.78 3.82 -0.11
C ALA A 96 -8.33 4.83 0.92
N CYS A 97 -7.86 4.76 2.15
CA CYS A 97 -8.15 5.70 3.23
C CYS A 97 -6.86 6.30 3.80
N GLY A 98 -6.94 7.50 4.39
CA GLY A 98 -5.85 8.15 5.13
C GLY A 98 -4.56 8.26 4.33
N THR A 99 -3.44 7.95 4.97
CA THR A 99 -2.09 7.94 4.38
C THR A 99 -2.01 7.17 3.05
N SER A 100 -2.66 6.00 2.96
CA SER A 100 -2.71 5.23 1.71
C SER A 100 -3.46 5.94 0.60
N TYR A 101 -4.49 6.73 0.92
CA TYR A 101 -5.19 7.57 -0.05
C TYR A 101 -4.26 8.67 -0.59
N TYR A 102 -3.46 9.33 0.27
CA TYR A 102 -2.51 10.33 -0.17
C TYR A 102 -1.39 9.75 -1.03
N SER A 103 -0.94 8.53 -0.76
CA SER A 103 0.00 7.84 -1.66
C SER A 103 -0.61 7.64 -3.05
N GLY A 104 -1.90 7.31 -3.11
CA GLY A 104 -2.67 7.21 -4.36
C GLY A 104 -2.76 8.54 -5.11
N LEU A 105 -2.98 9.65 -4.39
CA LEU A 105 -2.99 10.98 -5.00
C LEU A 105 -1.64 11.37 -5.64
N VAL A 106 -0.53 10.99 -5.02
CA VAL A 106 0.80 11.15 -5.64
C VAL A 106 0.90 10.31 -6.93
N ALA A 107 0.49 9.04 -6.84
CA ALA A 107 0.55 8.13 -7.98
C ALA A 107 -0.30 8.59 -9.17
N LYS A 108 -1.40 9.29 -8.94
CA LYS A 108 -2.21 9.88 -10.01
C LYS A 108 -1.37 10.73 -10.95
N TYR A 109 -0.54 11.63 -10.41
CA TYR A 109 0.34 12.47 -11.23
C TYR A 109 1.32 11.63 -12.07
N TRP A 110 1.87 10.57 -11.51
CA TRP A 110 2.79 9.70 -12.23
C TRP A 110 2.08 8.89 -13.32
N LEU A 111 0.93 8.28 -12.99
CA LEU A 111 0.15 7.46 -13.91
C LEU A 111 -0.32 8.27 -15.12
N GLU A 112 -0.80 9.49 -14.90
CA GLU A 112 -1.24 10.37 -15.97
C GLU A 112 -0.07 10.88 -16.81
N SER A 113 1.02 11.36 -16.18
CA SER A 113 2.14 11.96 -16.91
C SER A 113 3.05 10.95 -17.60
N LEU A 114 3.38 9.83 -16.94
CA LEU A 114 4.33 8.83 -17.44
C LEU A 114 3.65 7.71 -18.21
N ALA A 115 2.56 7.15 -17.67
CA ALA A 115 1.85 6.05 -18.32
C ALA A 115 0.75 6.52 -19.28
N GLY A 116 0.27 7.77 -19.18
CA GLY A 116 -0.78 8.32 -20.02
C GLY A 116 -2.14 7.66 -19.75
N LEU A 117 -2.38 7.22 -18.52
CA LEU A 117 -3.61 6.56 -18.11
C LEU A 117 -4.44 7.51 -17.25
N PRO A 118 -5.71 7.81 -17.64
CA PRO A 118 -6.62 8.55 -16.78
C PRO A 118 -6.72 7.87 -15.42
N THR A 119 -6.57 8.64 -14.34
CA THR A 119 -6.51 8.08 -12.99
C THR A 119 -7.46 8.82 -12.05
N GLN A 120 -8.35 8.06 -11.41
CA GLN A 120 -9.19 8.52 -10.32
C GLN A 120 -8.64 7.97 -9.00
N VAL A 121 -8.71 8.79 -7.95
CA VAL A 121 -8.35 8.38 -6.59
C VAL A 121 -9.51 8.76 -5.69
N GLU A 122 -10.06 7.79 -4.99
CA GLU A 122 -11.23 7.99 -4.14
C GLU A 122 -10.99 7.47 -2.74
N ILE A 123 -11.57 8.16 -1.76
CA ILE A 123 -11.60 7.69 -0.38
C ILE A 123 -12.53 6.47 -0.34
N ALA A 124 -12.00 5.36 0.14
CA ALA A 124 -12.72 4.09 0.10
C ALA A 124 -14.01 4.11 0.95
N SER A 125 -14.02 4.83 2.08
CA SER A 125 -15.22 5.02 2.90
C SER A 125 -16.34 5.76 2.18
N GLU A 126 -16.02 6.63 1.22
CA GLU A 126 -17.02 7.32 0.40
C GLU A 126 -17.45 6.47 -0.80
N TYR A 127 -16.48 5.88 -1.49
CA TYR A 127 -16.73 5.08 -2.69
C TYR A 127 -17.69 3.90 -2.42
N ARG A 128 -17.58 3.26 -1.26
CA ARG A 128 -18.37 2.07 -0.91
C ARG A 128 -19.88 2.33 -0.83
N TYR A 129 -20.29 3.58 -0.61
CA TYR A 129 -21.71 3.94 -0.38
C TYR A 129 -22.33 4.73 -1.52
N ARG A 130 -21.53 5.39 -2.35
CA ARG A 130 -22.09 6.24 -3.40
C ARG A 130 -22.45 5.45 -4.65
N ALA A 131 -23.47 5.91 -5.36
CA ALA A 131 -23.73 5.49 -6.73
C ALA A 131 -22.61 6.02 -7.63
N SER A 132 -21.77 5.13 -8.16
CA SER A 132 -20.69 5.47 -9.07
C SER A 132 -20.96 4.92 -10.47
N VAL A 133 -20.45 5.61 -11.50
CA VAL A 133 -20.43 5.09 -12.86
C VAL A 133 -19.14 4.27 -13.04
N PRO A 134 -19.25 2.92 -13.16
CA PRO A 134 -18.07 2.08 -13.26
C PRO A 134 -17.44 2.15 -14.65
N ASP A 135 -16.09 2.13 -14.71
CA ASP A 135 -15.35 1.85 -15.94
C ASP A 135 -14.90 0.37 -15.93
N PRO A 136 -15.51 -0.53 -16.71
CA PRO A 136 -15.13 -1.95 -16.76
C PRO A 136 -13.68 -2.16 -17.29
N ALA A 137 -13.10 -1.15 -17.93
CA ALA A 137 -11.72 -1.20 -18.43
C ALA A 137 -10.70 -0.72 -17.39
N ALA A 138 -11.14 -0.18 -16.26
CA ALA A 138 -10.26 0.30 -15.20
C ALA A 138 -9.49 -0.83 -14.53
N LEU A 139 -8.24 -0.53 -14.13
CA LEU A 139 -7.51 -1.26 -13.12
C LEU A 139 -7.87 -0.66 -11.75
N VAL A 140 -8.56 -1.43 -10.92
CA VAL A 140 -8.87 -1.04 -9.55
C VAL A 140 -7.68 -1.38 -8.66
N VAL A 141 -7.04 -0.38 -8.11
CA VAL A 141 -5.90 -0.51 -7.18
C VAL A 141 -6.39 -0.21 -5.78
N VAL A 142 -6.26 -1.16 -4.88
CA VAL A 142 -6.55 -0.98 -3.45
C VAL A 142 -5.25 -0.93 -2.67
N ILE A 143 -5.14 0.03 -1.74
CA ILE A 143 -3.92 0.25 -0.98
C ILE A 143 -4.25 0.22 0.51
N SER A 144 -3.49 -0.57 1.27
CA SER A 144 -3.60 -0.62 2.73
C SER A 144 -2.31 -1.16 3.33
N GLN A 145 -1.90 -0.64 4.48
CA GLN A 145 -0.79 -1.19 5.25
C GLN A 145 -1.16 -2.59 5.78
N SER A 146 -2.26 -2.73 6.52
CA SER A 146 -2.70 -3.99 7.12
C SER A 146 -3.37 -4.95 6.13
N GLY A 147 -4.00 -4.41 5.08
CA GLY A 147 -4.85 -5.16 4.17
C GLY A 147 -6.17 -5.66 4.78
N GLU A 148 -6.52 -5.13 5.97
CA GLU A 148 -7.75 -5.46 6.71
C GLU A 148 -8.65 -4.22 6.93
N THR A 149 -8.35 -3.09 6.27
CA THR A 149 -9.15 -1.87 6.37
C THR A 149 -10.55 -2.13 5.84
N ALA A 150 -11.56 -2.12 6.73
CA ALA A 150 -12.93 -2.51 6.42
C ALA A 150 -13.52 -1.72 5.25
N ASP A 151 -13.33 -0.40 5.23
CA ASP A 151 -13.81 0.46 4.15
C ASP A 151 -13.17 0.13 2.81
N THR A 152 -11.87 -0.13 2.78
CA THR A 152 -11.16 -0.46 1.55
C THR A 152 -11.57 -1.83 1.01
N LEU A 153 -11.79 -2.82 1.89
CA LEU A 153 -12.33 -4.12 1.52
C LEU A 153 -13.76 -4.02 0.97
N ALA A 154 -14.61 -3.22 1.62
CA ALA A 154 -15.97 -3.00 1.16
C ALA A 154 -16.01 -2.26 -0.17
N ALA A 155 -15.15 -1.25 -0.37
CA ALA A 155 -15.00 -0.54 -1.64
C ALA A 155 -14.53 -1.46 -2.77
N LEU A 156 -13.59 -2.38 -2.50
CA LEU A 156 -13.17 -3.41 -3.45
C LEU A 156 -14.34 -4.34 -3.84
N LYS A 157 -15.11 -4.81 -2.85
CA LYS A 157 -16.29 -5.65 -3.09
C LYS A 157 -17.35 -4.89 -3.91
N HIS A 158 -17.57 -3.62 -3.60
CA HIS A 158 -18.49 -2.75 -4.35
C HIS A 158 -18.02 -2.56 -5.80
N ALA A 159 -16.76 -2.22 -6.05
CA ALA A 159 -16.21 -2.10 -7.40
C ALA A 159 -16.39 -3.39 -8.22
N ARG A 160 -16.15 -4.55 -7.60
CA ARG A 160 -16.35 -5.86 -8.23
C ARG A 160 -17.81 -6.15 -8.56
N SER A 161 -18.76 -5.78 -7.69
CA SER A 161 -20.20 -5.92 -7.95
C SER A 161 -20.67 -5.06 -9.13
N LEU A 162 -19.98 -3.95 -9.38
CA LEU A 162 -20.17 -3.08 -10.53
C LEU A 162 -19.46 -3.56 -11.82
N GLY A 163 -18.87 -4.76 -11.81
CA GLY A 163 -18.23 -5.36 -12.98
C GLY A 163 -16.73 -5.04 -13.15
N GLN A 164 -16.12 -4.29 -12.25
CA GLN A 164 -14.68 -3.94 -12.29
C GLN A 164 -13.83 -5.10 -11.78
N GLN A 165 -13.47 -6.03 -12.65
CA GLN A 165 -12.82 -7.30 -12.27
C GLN A 165 -11.29 -7.29 -12.30
N ARG A 166 -10.64 -6.22 -12.81
CA ARG A 166 -9.17 -6.09 -12.79
C ARG A 166 -8.75 -5.42 -11.50
N THR A 167 -8.39 -6.22 -10.51
CA THR A 167 -8.07 -5.73 -9.17
C THR A 167 -6.61 -5.99 -8.83
N LEU A 168 -5.94 -5.01 -8.23
CA LEU A 168 -4.57 -5.06 -7.71
C LEU A 168 -4.57 -4.61 -6.25
N ALA A 169 -3.96 -5.38 -5.36
CA ALA A 169 -3.63 -4.94 -4.01
C ALA A 169 -2.17 -4.51 -3.89
N ILE A 170 -1.94 -3.37 -3.25
CA ILE A 170 -0.64 -2.96 -2.71
C ILE A 170 -0.78 -3.00 -1.20
N CYS A 171 -0.08 -3.95 -0.55
CA CYS A 171 -0.28 -4.24 0.87
C CYS A 171 1.03 -4.70 1.52
N ASN A 172 1.14 -4.53 2.83
CA ASN A 172 2.32 -4.96 3.59
C ASN A 172 2.15 -6.33 4.25
N VAL A 173 0.93 -6.86 4.33
CA VAL A 173 0.62 -8.14 5.00
C VAL A 173 0.18 -9.18 3.97
N ALA A 174 1.04 -10.15 3.68
CA ALA A 174 0.82 -11.16 2.64
C ALA A 174 -0.41 -12.04 2.88
N SER A 175 -0.78 -12.27 4.15
CA SER A 175 -1.90 -13.12 4.55
C SER A 175 -3.24 -12.37 4.68
N SER A 176 -3.27 -11.06 4.40
CA SER A 176 -4.44 -10.21 4.60
C SER A 176 -5.62 -10.55 3.68
N ALA A 177 -6.82 -10.14 4.09
CA ALA A 177 -8.04 -10.31 3.30
C ALA A 177 -7.91 -9.64 1.92
N MET A 178 -7.34 -8.43 1.87
CA MET A 178 -7.14 -7.69 0.63
C MET A 178 -6.27 -8.47 -0.36
N MET A 179 -5.19 -9.09 0.12
CA MET A 179 -4.30 -9.92 -0.71
C MET A 179 -4.99 -11.20 -1.19
N ARG A 180 -5.95 -11.75 -0.43
CA ARG A 180 -6.75 -12.92 -0.86
C ARG A 180 -7.82 -12.55 -1.89
N GLU A 181 -8.44 -11.40 -1.74
CA GLU A 181 -9.56 -10.92 -2.54
C GLU A 181 -9.13 -10.39 -3.93
N THR A 182 -7.88 -9.99 -4.13
CA THR A 182 -7.43 -9.36 -5.37
C THR A 182 -6.76 -10.35 -6.33
N ARG A 183 -6.87 -10.04 -7.63
CA ARG A 183 -6.25 -10.84 -8.71
C ARG A 183 -4.77 -10.60 -8.86
N LEU A 184 -4.36 -9.34 -8.76
CA LEU A 184 -2.96 -8.90 -8.83
C LEU A 184 -2.52 -8.45 -7.46
N LYS A 185 -1.22 -8.54 -7.16
CA LYS A 185 -0.70 -8.31 -5.81
C LYS A 185 0.69 -7.70 -5.87
N PHE A 186 0.96 -6.79 -4.93
CA PHE A 186 2.30 -6.32 -4.63
C PHE A 186 2.48 -6.22 -3.12
N LEU A 187 3.52 -6.87 -2.60
CA LEU A 187 3.87 -6.82 -1.18
C LEU A 187 4.96 -5.78 -0.96
N THR A 188 4.73 -4.83 -0.04
CA THR A 188 5.65 -3.70 0.16
C THR A 188 6.86 -4.01 1.04
N HIS A 189 6.85 -5.11 1.81
CA HIS A 189 7.94 -5.51 2.69
C HIS A 189 8.42 -4.41 3.67
N ALA A 190 7.51 -3.53 4.10
CA ALA A 190 7.83 -2.45 5.05
C ALA A 190 8.15 -2.95 6.46
N GLY A 191 7.94 -4.24 6.74
CA GLY A 191 8.03 -4.80 8.08
C GLY A 191 6.81 -4.42 8.94
N VAL A 192 6.89 -4.71 10.24
CA VAL A 192 5.81 -4.39 11.19
C VAL A 192 5.79 -2.88 11.44
N GLU A 193 4.62 -2.26 11.32
CA GLU A 193 4.36 -0.85 11.65
C GLU A 193 3.32 -0.80 12.77
N ILE A 194 3.69 -0.20 13.91
CA ILE A 194 2.90 -0.15 15.15
C ILE A 194 2.40 1.27 15.40
N GLY A 195 3.15 2.28 14.97
CA GLY A 195 2.77 3.69 15.06
C GLY A 195 1.41 3.94 14.41
N VAL A 196 0.56 4.73 15.07
CA VAL A 196 -0.79 5.05 14.54
C VAL A 196 -0.67 5.86 13.25
N ALA A 197 0.20 6.86 13.22
CA ALA A 197 0.53 7.58 12.00
C ALA A 197 1.52 6.76 11.17
N SER A 198 1.15 6.45 9.94
CA SER A 198 1.95 5.63 9.03
C SER A 198 3.17 6.41 8.51
N THR A 199 4.32 5.78 8.43
CA THR A 199 5.58 6.38 7.98
C THR A 199 6.26 5.53 6.91
N LYS A 200 6.91 4.44 7.29
CA LYS A 200 7.60 3.53 6.35
C LYS A 200 6.63 2.82 5.41
N ALA A 201 5.39 2.55 5.83
CA ALA A 201 4.39 2.00 4.92
C ALA A 201 4.02 3.01 3.82
N PHE A 202 3.90 4.31 4.13
CA PHE A 202 3.66 5.34 3.13
C PHE A 202 4.76 5.38 2.07
N THR A 203 6.02 5.46 2.48
CA THR A 203 7.14 5.55 1.54
C THR A 203 7.30 4.29 0.70
N THR A 204 7.05 3.10 1.26
CA THR A 204 7.06 1.84 0.49
C THR A 204 5.85 1.71 -0.45
N GLN A 205 4.68 2.25 -0.10
CA GLN A 205 3.53 2.38 -1.00
C GLN A 205 3.86 3.29 -2.19
N LEU A 206 4.52 4.43 -1.96
CA LEU A 206 4.98 5.30 -3.04
C LEU A 206 5.94 4.56 -3.99
N VAL A 207 6.88 3.78 -3.47
CA VAL A 207 7.78 2.93 -4.29
C VAL A 207 6.99 1.92 -5.11
N ALA A 208 6.04 1.21 -4.51
CA ALA A 208 5.19 0.23 -5.19
C ALA A 208 4.35 0.86 -6.30
N LEU A 209 3.76 2.03 -6.03
CA LEU A 209 2.96 2.78 -7.00
C LEU A 209 3.81 3.33 -8.14
N PHE A 210 5.03 3.75 -7.86
CA PHE A 210 5.97 4.20 -8.90
C PHE A 210 6.40 3.02 -9.79
N LEU A 211 6.69 1.85 -9.21
CA LEU A 211 6.95 0.61 -9.96
C LEU A 211 5.75 0.23 -10.85
N LEU A 212 4.53 0.33 -10.33
CA LEU A 212 3.31 0.11 -11.10
C LEU A 212 3.20 1.10 -12.26
N THR A 213 3.48 2.37 -12.01
CA THR A 213 3.47 3.41 -13.05
C THR A 213 4.46 3.10 -14.17
N LEU A 214 5.70 2.74 -13.81
CA LEU A 214 6.72 2.36 -14.80
C LEU A 214 6.33 1.11 -15.58
N CYS A 215 5.74 0.11 -14.91
CA CYS A 215 5.24 -1.10 -15.57
C CYS A 215 4.13 -0.77 -16.58
N LEU A 216 3.15 0.03 -16.18
CA LEU A 216 2.07 0.47 -17.07
C LEU A 216 2.60 1.33 -18.21
N ALA A 217 3.52 2.27 -17.95
CA ALA A 217 4.16 3.07 -18.97
C ALA A 217 4.90 2.21 -20.02
N LYS A 218 5.60 1.18 -19.57
CA LYS A 218 6.27 0.20 -20.45
C LYS A 218 5.27 -0.57 -21.30
N LEU A 219 4.16 -1.03 -20.72
CA LEU A 219 3.09 -1.73 -21.43
C LEU A 219 2.38 -0.83 -22.46
N GLN A 220 2.29 0.48 -22.19
CA GLN A 220 1.76 1.50 -23.09
C GLN A 220 2.82 1.99 -24.11
N ARG A 221 4.03 1.41 -24.13
CA ARG A 221 5.16 1.79 -25.00
C ARG A 221 5.63 3.24 -24.80
N ARG A 222 5.48 3.79 -23.58
CA ARG A 222 5.87 5.15 -23.21
C ARG A 222 7.17 5.22 -22.41
N LEU A 223 7.74 4.07 -22.03
CA LEU A 223 8.98 3.97 -21.25
C LEU A 223 10.08 3.32 -22.11
N PRO A 224 11.00 4.09 -22.70
CA PRO A 224 12.17 3.56 -23.40
C PRO A 224 13.10 2.83 -22.42
N GLU A 225 13.83 1.82 -22.91
CA GLU A 225 14.73 0.99 -22.11
C GLU A 225 15.81 1.80 -21.37
N LYS A 226 16.36 2.84 -22.02
CA LYS A 226 17.34 3.75 -21.41
C LYS A 226 16.75 4.45 -20.18
N GLU A 227 15.50 4.90 -20.28
CA GLU A 227 14.80 5.58 -19.19
C GLU A 227 14.41 4.58 -18.08
N GLU A 228 13.96 3.37 -18.43
CA GLU A 228 13.74 2.29 -17.45
C GLU A 228 14.99 2.04 -16.61
N ARG A 229 16.15 1.86 -17.25
CA ARG A 229 17.43 1.68 -16.55
C ARG A 229 17.79 2.87 -15.67
N ARG A 230 17.51 4.09 -16.13
CA ARG A 230 17.73 5.30 -15.34
C ARG A 230 16.84 5.33 -14.11
N GLN A 231 15.55 5.07 -14.24
CA GLN A 231 14.58 5.07 -13.14
C GLN A 231 14.91 3.99 -12.10
N LEU A 232 15.29 2.80 -12.52
CA LEU A 232 15.72 1.73 -11.62
C LEU A 232 16.99 2.11 -10.82
N ARG A 233 17.95 2.80 -11.45
CA ARG A 233 19.13 3.30 -10.71
C ARG A 233 18.74 4.33 -9.66
N LEU A 234 17.83 5.25 -9.98
CA LEU A 234 17.34 6.26 -9.04
C LEU A 234 16.58 5.62 -7.87
N LEU A 235 15.72 4.63 -8.13
CA LEU A 235 15.03 3.88 -7.08
C LEU A 235 16.02 3.17 -6.15
N ARG A 236 17.06 2.51 -6.70
CA ARG A 236 18.09 1.86 -5.90
C ARG A 236 18.94 2.83 -5.08
N HIS A 237 19.02 4.09 -5.49
CA HIS A 237 19.70 5.15 -4.74
C HIS A 237 18.83 5.77 -3.64
N LEU A 238 17.52 5.60 -3.71
CA LEU A 238 16.56 6.22 -2.82
C LEU A 238 16.83 5.95 -1.32
N PRO A 239 17.19 4.72 -0.87
CA PRO A 239 17.52 4.49 0.53
C PRO A 239 18.65 5.38 1.04
N LYS A 240 19.70 5.60 0.23
CA LYS A 240 20.83 6.49 0.58
C LYS A 240 20.38 7.95 0.64
N ALA A 241 19.57 8.40 -0.31
CA ALA A 241 19.04 9.76 -0.34
C ALA A 241 18.14 10.03 0.90
N LEU A 242 17.34 9.04 1.27
CA LEU A 242 16.47 9.15 2.45
C LEU A 242 17.30 9.16 3.76
N ALA A 243 18.33 8.32 3.86
CA ALA A 243 19.24 8.36 5.01
C ALA A 243 19.91 9.74 5.15
N ALA A 244 20.28 10.38 4.03
CA ALA A 244 20.82 11.73 4.07
C ALA A 244 19.78 12.79 4.51
N ALA A 245 18.51 12.61 4.15
CA ALA A 245 17.42 13.48 4.63
C ALA A 245 17.20 13.28 6.14
N LEU A 246 17.24 12.04 6.65
CA LEU A 246 17.09 11.75 8.08
C LEU A 246 18.24 12.32 8.91
N ALA A 247 19.43 12.46 8.33
CA ALA A 247 20.57 13.10 9.00
C ALA A 247 20.35 14.60 9.31
N LEU A 248 19.29 15.21 8.78
CA LEU A 248 18.86 16.57 9.13
C LEU A 248 18.11 16.66 10.46
N GLU A 249 17.91 15.55 11.17
CA GLU A 249 17.18 15.50 12.45
C GLU A 249 17.58 16.61 13.44
N PRO A 250 18.89 16.91 13.69
CA PRO A 250 19.26 17.98 14.62
C PRO A 250 18.72 19.36 14.21
N GLN A 251 18.64 19.65 12.91
CA GLN A 251 18.05 20.89 12.38
C GLN A 251 16.54 20.90 12.58
N ILE A 252 15.89 19.75 12.34
CA ILE A 252 14.43 19.59 12.50
C ILE A 252 14.05 19.76 13.97
N ILE A 253 14.81 19.21 14.90
CA ILE A 253 14.62 19.42 16.35
C ILE A 253 14.68 20.90 16.71
N SER A 254 15.65 21.64 16.15
CA SER A 254 15.76 23.08 16.36
C SER A 254 14.53 23.83 15.81
N TRP A 255 14.01 23.44 14.64
CA TRP A 255 12.80 24.02 14.08
C TRP A 255 11.56 23.68 14.89
N ALA A 256 11.43 22.41 15.33
CA ALA A 256 10.34 21.96 16.17
C ALA A 256 10.24 22.74 17.48
N ALA A 257 11.38 23.04 18.12
CA ALA A 257 11.43 23.87 19.31
C ALA A 257 10.86 25.28 19.08
N ARG A 258 11.05 25.87 17.90
CA ARG A 258 10.46 27.16 17.53
C ARG A 258 8.95 27.09 17.28
N CYS A 259 8.46 25.93 16.82
CA CYS A 259 7.05 25.69 16.56
C CYS A 259 6.26 25.24 17.79
N ALA A 260 6.94 24.75 18.84
CA ALA A 260 6.31 24.16 20.03
C ALA A 260 5.32 25.05 20.78
N LYS A 261 5.41 26.38 20.60
CA LYS A 261 4.51 27.36 21.22
C LYS A 261 3.48 27.94 20.21
N LYS A 262 3.28 27.30 19.08
CA LYS A 262 2.33 27.71 18.05
C LYS A 262 1.11 26.79 18.04
N ASP A 263 -0.07 27.38 17.94
CA ASP A 263 -1.33 26.64 17.97
C ASP A 263 -1.68 26.00 16.63
N ASN A 264 -1.08 26.51 15.53
CA ASN A 264 -1.39 26.07 14.18
C ASN A 264 -0.12 25.93 13.32
N ALA A 265 -0.14 24.97 12.42
CA ALA A 265 0.86 24.80 11.35
C ALA A 265 0.15 24.71 9.99
N LEU A 266 0.75 25.30 8.96
CA LEU A 266 0.24 25.25 7.60
C LEU A 266 1.22 24.49 6.72
N PHE A 267 0.75 23.41 6.11
CA PHE A 267 1.50 22.59 5.16
C PHE A 267 1.12 23.02 3.72
N LEU A 268 2.09 23.43 2.94
CA LEU A 268 1.88 23.94 1.59
C LEU A 268 2.56 23.04 0.55
N GLY A 269 1.83 22.74 -0.52
CA GLY A 269 2.33 21.98 -1.65
C GLY A 269 1.52 22.23 -2.91
N ARG A 270 2.15 22.03 -4.09
CA ARG A 270 1.51 22.11 -5.40
C ARG A 270 2.00 20.99 -6.29
N GLY A 271 1.16 20.53 -7.23
CA GLY A 271 1.46 19.40 -8.08
C GLY A 271 1.70 18.14 -7.24
N LEU A 272 2.81 17.43 -7.48
CA LEU A 272 3.20 16.22 -6.72
C LEU A 272 3.37 16.48 -5.21
N HIS A 273 3.68 17.71 -4.81
CA HIS A 273 3.87 18.05 -3.40
C HIS A 273 2.56 18.37 -2.67
N TYR A 274 1.45 18.58 -3.38
CA TYR A 274 0.15 18.81 -2.74
C TYR A 274 -0.30 17.62 -1.87
N PRO A 275 -0.33 16.37 -2.38
CA PRO A 275 -0.65 15.21 -1.54
C PRO A 275 0.35 14.98 -0.39
N ILE A 276 1.62 15.34 -0.58
CA ILE A 276 2.64 15.25 0.48
C ILE A 276 2.35 16.28 1.59
N ALA A 277 1.91 17.48 1.23
CA ALA A 277 1.49 18.49 2.22
C ALA A 277 0.23 18.04 2.99
N LEU A 278 -0.72 17.37 2.31
CA LEU A 278 -1.88 16.77 2.96
C LEU A 278 -1.49 15.65 3.96
N GLU A 279 -0.55 14.78 3.58
CA GLU A 279 -0.01 13.74 4.47
C GLU A 279 0.68 14.35 5.69
N GLY A 280 1.47 15.40 5.49
CA GLY A 280 2.13 16.09 6.60
C GLY A 280 1.16 16.80 7.55
N ALA A 281 -0.02 17.16 7.08
CA ALA A 281 -1.07 17.80 7.88
C ALA A 281 -1.93 16.78 8.64
N LEU A 282 -2.03 15.52 8.15
CA LEU A 282 -2.72 14.41 8.80
C LEU A 282 -1.99 13.99 10.06
#